data_9ffdaa4006c2d1ee412bdfc253ede9f3
#
_entry.id   9ffdaa4006c2d1ee412bdfc253ede9f3
#
_cell.length_a   1.000
_cell.length_b   1.000
_cell.length_c   1.000
_cell.angle_alpha   90.00
_cell.angle_beta   90.00
_cell.angle_gamma   90.00
#
_symmetry.space_group_name_H-M   'P 1'
#
loop_
_entity.id
_entity.type
_entity.pdbx_description
1 polymer ?
#
loop_
_entity_poly.entity_id
_entity_poly.type
_entity_poly.pdbx_seq_one_letter_code
_entity_poly.pdbx_strand_id
1 'polypeptide(L)'
;MDQSMLLIGIAGLLIGTVVGMTGMGGGALMTPTLIFLGVNPTAAVANDLVAAAIYKSVGAGVHWREGSPNLKLAGWLAIGSVPCAFAGAFIIRAVGSPDQQQEFVKLALGCALLVAAGTYVLRLLVNLREITLNAARPDEDPPIKPLATIAVGAVGGALVGITSVGSGSVIMVTLLLLYPGLQAVKLVGTDLVQAVPLVLAAAVSHVIVSGVDWEVLIPLVMGSIPGIYAGAKLANRVPQTIIRRGIVFLLFITGLSLIGVDPVVALITGVLAMILGTFAWAGIRRRYGLPPFRGRARRQRQAAAAAAAKDQPSAPASTSAERDTPDGTSTKEP
;
A
#
# COMPACT_ATOMS: atom_id res chain seq x y z
N MET A 1 -29.38 16.42 0.55
CA MET A 1 -28.15 15.78 1.06
C MET A 1 -27.73 16.57 2.28
N ASP A 2 -27.72 15.94 3.40
CA ASP A 2 -27.27 16.58 4.62
C ASP A 2 -25.78 16.95 4.51
N GLN A 3 -25.38 18.02 5.18
CA GLN A 3 -24.00 18.51 5.13
C GLN A 3 -22.97 17.43 5.51
N SER A 4 -23.35 16.52 6.39
CA SER A 4 -22.56 15.34 6.79
C SER A 4 -22.32 14.36 5.63
N MET A 5 -23.33 14.04 4.83
CA MET A 5 -23.21 13.15 3.67
C MET A 5 -22.27 13.74 2.60
N LEU A 6 -22.35 15.06 2.37
CA LEU A 6 -21.45 15.73 1.44
C LEU A 6 -19.99 15.65 1.89
N LEU A 7 -19.74 15.88 3.20
CA LEU A 7 -18.40 15.80 3.77
C LEU A 7 -17.82 14.38 3.67
N ILE A 8 -18.63 13.34 3.93
CA ILE A 8 -18.23 11.94 3.78
C ILE A 8 -17.89 11.63 2.31
N GLY A 9 -18.70 12.10 1.35
CA GLY A 9 -18.43 11.92 -0.07
C GLY A 9 -17.13 12.59 -0.52
N ILE A 10 -16.87 13.83 -0.08
CA ILE A 10 -15.62 14.56 -0.35
C ILE A 10 -14.44 13.85 0.29
N ALA A 11 -14.55 13.41 1.55
CA ALA A 11 -13.51 12.63 2.22
C ALA A 11 -13.22 11.32 1.48
N GLY A 12 -14.27 10.61 1.03
CA GLY A 12 -14.16 9.43 0.18
C GLY A 12 -13.38 9.71 -1.11
N LEU A 13 -13.67 10.82 -1.79
CA LEU A 13 -12.98 11.25 -3.01
C LEU A 13 -11.50 11.54 -2.76
N LEU A 14 -11.17 12.32 -1.74
CA LEU A 14 -9.80 12.70 -1.41
C LEU A 14 -8.97 11.49 -0.98
N ILE A 15 -9.49 10.71 -0.05
CA ILE A 15 -8.80 9.51 0.45
C ILE A 15 -8.74 8.44 -0.63
N GLY A 16 -9.83 8.23 -1.37
CA GLY A 16 -9.83 7.35 -2.53
C GLY A 16 -8.74 7.71 -3.53
N THR A 17 -8.51 9.00 -3.78
CA THR A 17 -7.41 9.48 -4.65
C THR A 17 -6.04 9.08 -4.07
N VAL A 18 -5.81 9.26 -2.78
CA VAL A 18 -4.55 8.84 -2.13
C VAL A 18 -4.38 7.32 -2.19
N VAL A 19 -5.44 6.57 -1.94
CA VAL A 19 -5.46 5.09 -2.04
C VAL A 19 -5.16 4.63 -3.46
N GLY A 20 -5.80 5.23 -4.46
CA GLY A 20 -5.56 4.94 -5.88
C GLY A 20 -4.12 5.24 -6.32
N MET A 21 -3.52 6.33 -5.82
CA MET A 21 -2.12 6.66 -6.11
C MET A 21 -1.12 5.70 -5.48
N THR A 22 -1.46 5.07 -4.37
CA THR A 22 -0.52 4.28 -3.56
C THR A 22 -0.70 2.77 -3.67
N GLY A 23 -1.87 2.33 -4.11
CA GLY A 23 -2.27 0.92 -4.09
C GLY A 23 -2.44 0.35 -2.67
N MET A 24 -2.45 1.22 -1.65
CA MET A 24 -2.64 0.80 -0.25
C MET A 24 -4.12 0.58 0.04
N GLY A 25 -4.43 -0.38 0.89
CA GLY A 25 -5.81 -0.55 1.35
C GLY A 25 -6.35 0.71 2.04
N GLY A 26 -7.57 1.12 1.71
CA GLY A 26 -8.21 2.36 2.21
C GLY A 26 -8.37 2.45 3.72
N GLY A 27 -8.51 1.31 4.42
CA GLY A 27 -8.86 1.24 5.83
C GLY A 27 -7.99 2.08 6.78
N ALA A 28 -6.70 2.18 6.47
CA ALA A 28 -5.78 2.97 7.28
C ALA A 28 -6.05 4.49 7.27
N LEU A 29 -6.72 5.01 6.26
CA LEU A 29 -7.05 6.42 6.13
C LEU A 29 -8.56 6.66 6.24
N MET A 30 -9.39 5.78 5.67
CA MET A 30 -10.83 5.95 5.56
C MET A 30 -11.50 5.81 6.93
N THR A 31 -11.26 4.71 7.64
CA THR A 31 -11.88 4.48 8.96
C THR A 31 -11.61 5.61 9.96
N PRO A 32 -10.35 6.07 10.19
CA PRO A 32 -10.14 7.18 11.11
C PRO A 32 -10.77 8.49 10.63
N THR A 33 -10.81 8.74 9.32
CA THR A 33 -11.45 9.94 8.80
C THR A 33 -12.95 9.94 9.07
N LEU A 34 -13.63 8.79 8.90
CA LEU A 34 -15.05 8.66 9.25
C LEU A 34 -15.27 8.94 10.76
N ILE A 35 -14.40 8.44 11.63
CA ILE A 35 -14.46 8.71 13.07
C ILE A 35 -14.30 10.21 13.37
N PHE A 36 -13.35 10.89 12.73
CA PHE A 36 -13.17 12.34 12.89
C PHE A 36 -14.33 13.16 12.31
N LEU A 37 -15.07 12.63 11.34
CA LEU A 37 -16.31 13.22 10.84
C LEU A 37 -17.52 12.93 11.73
N GLY A 38 -17.32 12.28 12.89
CA GLY A 38 -18.36 12.01 13.87
C GLY A 38 -19.09 10.67 13.68
N VAL A 39 -18.67 9.84 12.75
CA VAL A 39 -19.22 8.49 12.59
C VAL A 39 -18.75 7.62 13.75
N ASN A 40 -19.69 6.87 14.33
CA ASN A 40 -19.40 5.91 15.39
C ASN A 40 -18.27 4.93 14.96
N PRO A 41 -17.25 4.66 15.78
CA PRO A 41 -16.11 3.84 15.44
C PRO A 41 -16.46 2.44 14.89
N THR A 42 -17.43 1.75 15.50
CA THR A 42 -17.88 0.45 15.03
C THR A 42 -18.55 0.53 13.66
N ALA A 43 -19.39 1.56 13.45
CA ALA A 43 -20.02 1.85 12.17
C ALA A 43 -18.99 2.27 11.10
N ALA A 44 -17.99 3.06 11.48
CA ALA A 44 -16.91 3.48 10.58
C ALA A 44 -16.14 2.28 10.03
N VAL A 45 -15.78 1.31 10.91
CA VAL A 45 -15.10 0.07 10.48
C VAL A 45 -16.01 -0.77 9.59
N ALA A 46 -17.29 -0.96 9.95
CA ALA A 46 -18.24 -1.75 9.17
C ALA A 46 -18.43 -1.18 7.75
N ASN A 47 -18.70 0.13 7.65
CA ASN A 47 -18.90 0.80 6.36
C ASN A 47 -17.64 0.82 5.50
N ASP A 48 -16.47 1.05 6.11
CA ASP A 48 -15.20 1.01 5.39
C ASP A 48 -14.87 -0.40 4.87
N LEU A 49 -15.12 -1.45 5.65
CA LEU A 49 -14.93 -2.85 5.20
C LEU A 49 -15.83 -3.19 4.02
N VAL A 50 -17.10 -2.77 4.03
CA VAL A 50 -18.02 -2.99 2.91
C VAL A 50 -17.57 -2.19 1.68
N ALA A 51 -17.21 -0.93 1.84
CA ALA A 51 -16.66 -0.13 0.76
C ALA A 51 -15.35 -0.74 0.21
N ALA A 52 -14.47 -1.21 1.11
CA ALA A 52 -13.22 -1.88 0.75
C ALA A 52 -13.46 -3.19 -0.02
N ALA A 53 -14.47 -3.97 0.34
CA ALA A 53 -14.84 -5.17 -0.39
C ALA A 53 -15.22 -4.85 -1.85
N ILE A 54 -15.93 -3.75 -2.07
CA ILE A 54 -16.32 -3.30 -3.41
C ILE A 54 -15.08 -2.89 -4.23
N TYR A 55 -14.32 -1.90 -3.76
CA TYR A 55 -13.22 -1.37 -4.56
C TYR A 55 -12.01 -2.29 -4.69
N LYS A 56 -11.73 -3.16 -3.69
CA LYS A 56 -10.64 -4.14 -3.80
C LYS A 56 -10.99 -5.28 -4.74
N SER A 57 -12.26 -5.71 -4.81
CA SER A 57 -12.69 -6.72 -5.77
C SER A 57 -12.47 -6.24 -7.21
N VAL A 58 -12.77 -4.98 -7.50
CA VAL A 58 -12.49 -4.36 -8.80
C VAL A 58 -10.98 -4.29 -9.07
N GLY A 59 -10.19 -3.83 -8.09
CA GLY A 59 -8.74 -3.72 -8.20
C GLY A 59 -8.04 -5.07 -8.40
N ALA A 60 -8.46 -6.11 -7.69
CA ALA A 60 -7.92 -7.46 -7.83
C ALA A 60 -8.15 -8.03 -9.23
N GLY A 61 -9.31 -7.76 -9.84
CA GLY A 61 -9.60 -8.19 -11.20
C GLY A 61 -8.65 -7.61 -12.24
N VAL A 62 -8.18 -6.37 -12.07
CA VAL A 62 -7.19 -5.74 -12.94
C VAL A 62 -5.81 -6.37 -12.73
N HIS A 63 -5.35 -6.48 -11.49
CA HIS A 63 -4.04 -7.03 -11.18
C HIS A 63 -3.90 -8.53 -11.46
N TRP A 64 -4.99 -9.28 -11.46
CA TRP A 64 -5.01 -10.69 -11.86
C TRP A 64 -4.55 -10.89 -13.31
N ARG A 65 -4.84 -9.91 -14.18
CA ARG A 65 -4.47 -9.96 -15.59
C ARG A 65 -3.02 -9.50 -15.86
N GLU A 66 -2.50 -8.62 -15.02
CA GLU A 66 -1.18 -7.98 -15.22
C GLU A 66 -0.05 -8.64 -14.41
N GLY A 67 -0.37 -9.34 -13.32
CA GLY A 67 0.60 -9.93 -12.41
C GLY A 67 0.51 -11.45 -12.36
N SER A 68 1.59 -12.09 -11.94
CA SER A 68 1.61 -13.53 -11.62
C SER A 68 1.61 -13.71 -10.10
N PRO A 69 0.45 -13.58 -9.41
CA PRO A 69 0.39 -13.80 -7.97
C PRO A 69 0.78 -15.23 -7.61
N ASN A 70 1.46 -15.41 -6.49
CA ASN A 70 1.70 -16.75 -5.97
C ASN A 70 0.42 -17.26 -5.27
N LEU A 71 -0.42 -17.99 -6.01
CA LEU A 71 -1.73 -18.47 -5.54
C LEU A 71 -1.62 -19.44 -4.36
N LYS A 72 -0.53 -20.23 -4.30
CA LYS A 72 -0.30 -21.14 -3.17
C LYS A 72 -0.05 -20.34 -1.89
N LEU A 73 0.75 -19.30 -1.98
CA LEU A 73 1.03 -18.41 -0.85
C LEU A 73 -0.24 -17.64 -0.43
N ALA A 74 -1.01 -17.12 -1.40
CA ALA A 74 -2.30 -16.46 -1.15
C ALA A 74 -3.30 -17.40 -0.45
N GLY A 75 -3.35 -18.68 -0.85
CA GLY A 75 -4.19 -19.69 -0.22
C GLY A 75 -3.84 -19.93 1.25
N TRP A 76 -2.55 -20.12 1.57
CA TRP A 76 -2.12 -20.30 2.95
C TRP A 76 -2.39 -19.06 3.82
N LEU A 77 -2.23 -17.87 3.27
CA LEU A 77 -2.62 -16.63 3.94
C LEU A 77 -4.13 -16.57 4.19
N ALA A 78 -4.95 -16.93 3.19
CA ALA A 78 -6.38 -16.88 3.29
C ALA A 78 -6.91 -17.86 4.35
N ILE A 79 -6.33 -19.06 4.49
CA ILE A 79 -6.67 -20.03 5.53
C ILE A 79 -6.57 -19.41 6.94
N GLY A 80 -5.56 -18.60 7.19
CA GLY A 80 -5.42 -17.91 8.48
C GLY A 80 -6.25 -16.64 8.57
N SER A 81 -6.24 -15.82 7.52
CA SER A 81 -6.78 -14.47 7.58
C SER A 81 -8.31 -14.41 7.49
N VAL A 82 -8.93 -15.24 6.65
CA VAL A 82 -10.38 -15.21 6.43
C VAL A 82 -11.18 -15.54 7.70
N PRO A 83 -10.89 -16.64 8.42
CA PRO A 83 -11.61 -16.95 9.67
C PRO A 83 -11.39 -15.89 10.75
N CYS A 84 -10.14 -15.42 10.90
CA CYS A 84 -9.80 -14.42 11.91
C CYS A 84 -10.42 -13.05 11.59
N ALA A 85 -10.49 -12.66 10.32
CA ALA A 85 -11.16 -11.44 9.89
C ALA A 85 -12.68 -11.53 10.11
N PHE A 86 -13.28 -12.68 9.81
CA PHE A 86 -14.70 -12.92 10.10
C PHE A 86 -15.00 -12.86 11.61
N ALA A 87 -14.10 -13.35 12.45
CA ALA A 87 -14.25 -13.29 13.89
C ALA A 87 -14.20 -11.84 14.45
N GLY A 88 -13.65 -10.88 13.71
CA GLY A 88 -13.41 -9.51 14.16
C GLY A 88 -14.65 -8.81 14.72
N ALA A 89 -15.79 -8.86 14.00
CA ALA A 89 -17.04 -8.26 14.45
C ALA A 89 -17.58 -8.92 15.73
N PHE A 90 -17.44 -10.23 15.83
CA PHE A 90 -17.86 -10.97 17.03
C PHE A 90 -16.97 -10.66 18.23
N ILE A 91 -15.66 -10.48 18.01
CA ILE A 91 -14.73 -10.04 19.06
C ILE A 91 -15.14 -8.68 19.59
N ILE A 92 -15.43 -7.70 18.70
CA ILE A 92 -15.90 -6.37 19.10
C ILE A 92 -17.19 -6.49 19.93
N ARG A 93 -18.15 -7.29 19.46
CA ARG A 93 -19.43 -7.50 20.15
C ARG A 93 -19.25 -8.14 21.55
N ALA A 94 -18.27 -9.02 21.70
CA ALA A 94 -17.98 -9.71 22.97
C ALA A 94 -17.34 -8.80 24.04
N VAL A 95 -16.85 -7.61 23.67
CA VAL A 95 -16.23 -6.65 24.62
C VAL A 95 -17.24 -6.14 25.64
N GLY A 96 -18.54 -6.06 25.29
CA GLY A 96 -19.59 -5.64 26.24
C GLY A 96 -20.53 -4.57 25.68
N SER A 97 -20.75 -3.49 26.45
CA SER A 97 -21.66 -2.40 26.06
C SER A 97 -21.22 -1.66 24.79
N PRO A 98 -22.15 -0.98 24.09
CA PRO A 98 -21.82 -0.20 22.89
C PRO A 98 -20.68 0.81 23.11
N ASP A 99 -20.63 1.47 24.27
CA ASP A 99 -19.58 2.43 24.59
C ASP A 99 -18.20 1.75 24.74
N GLN A 100 -18.17 0.59 25.42
CA GLN A 100 -16.96 -0.22 25.55
C GLN A 100 -16.46 -0.73 24.17
N GLN A 101 -17.38 -1.13 23.30
CA GLN A 101 -17.04 -1.53 21.92
C GLN A 101 -16.40 -0.39 21.15
N GLN A 102 -16.96 0.83 21.24
CA GLN A 102 -16.41 2.01 20.57
C GLN A 102 -15.02 2.37 21.08
N GLU A 103 -14.82 2.35 22.39
CA GLU A 103 -13.53 2.62 23.01
C GLU A 103 -12.49 1.57 22.62
N PHE A 104 -12.85 0.29 22.66
CA PHE A 104 -12.01 -0.81 22.20
C PHE A 104 -11.60 -0.64 20.73
N VAL A 105 -12.54 -0.33 19.84
CA VAL A 105 -12.26 -0.12 18.41
C VAL A 105 -11.35 1.09 18.21
N LYS A 106 -11.54 2.21 18.91
CA LYS A 106 -10.65 3.38 18.87
C LYS A 106 -9.22 3.00 19.26
N LEU A 107 -9.06 2.31 20.39
CA LEU A 107 -7.76 1.89 20.88
C LEU A 107 -7.09 0.90 19.92
N ALA A 108 -7.81 -0.13 19.48
CA ALA A 108 -7.32 -1.12 18.54
C ALA A 108 -6.90 -0.49 17.21
N LEU A 109 -7.72 0.45 16.68
CA LEU A 109 -7.42 1.21 15.48
C LEU A 109 -6.17 2.08 15.65
N GLY A 110 -6.08 2.81 16.77
CA GLY A 110 -4.91 3.62 17.08
C GLY A 110 -3.62 2.80 17.12
N CYS A 111 -3.63 1.67 17.80
CA CYS A 111 -2.51 0.72 17.82
C CYS A 111 -2.19 0.17 16.42
N ALA A 112 -3.22 -0.23 15.65
CA ALA A 112 -3.05 -0.73 14.29
C ALA A 112 -2.41 0.31 13.36
N LEU A 113 -2.79 1.59 13.47
CA LEU A 113 -2.21 2.68 12.69
C LEU A 113 -0.74 2.93 13.06
N LEU A 114 -0.39 2.87 14.35
CA LEU A 114 1.01 3.00 14.79
C LEU A 114 1.86 1.83 14.29
N VAL A 115 1.33 0.61 14.37
CA VAL A 115 2.00 -0.57 13.80
C VAL A 115 2.14 -0.42 12.28
N ALA A 116 1.11 0.02 11.58
CA ALA A 116 1.18 0.29 10.14
C ALA A 116 2.24 1.35 9.81
N ALA A 117 2.30 2.46 10.54
CA ALA A 117 3.34 3.48 10.38
C ALA A 117 4.74 2.90 10.58
N GLY A 118 4.94 2.08 11.63
CA GLY A 118 6.20 1.38 11.90
C GLY A 118 6.59 0.40 10.79
N THR A 119 5.65 -0.37 10.26
CA THR A 119 5.90 -1.30 9.13
C THR A 119 6.32 -0.56 7.86
N TYR A 120 5.79 0.63 7.59
CA TYR A 120 6.26 1.46 6.47
C TYR A 120 7.71 1.89 6.62
N VAL A 121 8.11 2.30 7.84
CA VAL A 121 9.51 2.64 8.15
C VAL A 121 10.40 1.41 7.98
N LEU A 122 9.97 0.27 8.51
CA LEU A 122 10.69 -1.01 8.39
C LEU A 122 10.87 -1.42 6.91
N ARG A 123 9.83 -1.29 6.10
CA ARG A 123 9.91 -1.55 4.66
C ARG A 123 10.95 -0.69 3.95
N LEU A 124 11.09 0.58 4.35
CA LEU A 124 12.14 1.46 3.80
C LEU A 124 13.54 0.95 4.14
N LEU A 125 13.75 0.44 5.36
CA LEU A 125 15.02 -0.13 5.81
C LEU A 125 15.37 -1.43 5.09
N VAL A 126 14.40 -2.33 4.94
CA VAL A 126 14.58 -3.62 4.22
C VAL A 126 14.92 -3.36 2.75
N ASN A 127 14.18 -2.49 2.07
CA ASN A 127 14.48 -2.13 0.67
C ASN A 127 15.86 -1.49 0.51
N LEU A 128 16.34 -0.72 1.50
CA LEU A 128 17.68 -0.15 1.48
C LEU A 128 18.75 -1.24 1.55
N ARG A 129 18.57 -2.21 2.43
CA ARG A 129 19.46 -3.36 2.60
C ARG A 129 19.54 -4.22 1.34
N GLU A 130 18.40 -4.51 0.70
CA GLU A 130 18.36 -5.26 -0.57
C GLU A 130 19.13 -4.57 -1.69
N ILE A 131 18.98 -3.24 -1.84
CA ILE A 131 19.69 -2.44 -2.84
C ILE A 131 21.20 -2.46 -2.57
N THR A 132 21.62 -2.42 -1.31
CA THR A 132 23.04 -2.34 -0.95
C THR A 132 23.75 -3.68 -1.10
N LEU A 133 23.06 -4.79 -0.81
CA LEU A 133 23.63 -6.12 -0.87
C LEU A 133 23.72 -6.67 -2.32
N ASN A 134 23.23 -5.93 -3.32
CA ASN A 134 23.21 -6.34 -4.73
C ASN A 134 22.71 -7.80 -4.89
N ALA A 135 21.76 -8.20 -4.04
CA ALA A 135 21.28 -9.56 -3.96
C ALA A 135 20.66 -9.95 -5.30
N ALA A 136 21.38 -10.77 -6.06
CA ALA A 136 20.80 -11.44 -7.20
C ALA A 136 19.55 -12.20 -6.69
N ARG A 137 18.37 -11.79 -7.16
CA ARG A 137 17.13 -12.47 -6.78
C ARG A 137 17.14 -13.82 -7.48
N PRO A 138 16.92 -14.92 -6.76
CA PRO A 138 16.76 -16.21 -7.40
C PRO A 138 15.59 -16.15 -8.39
N ASP A 139 15.74 -16.81 -9.53
CA ASP A 139 14.64 -16.92 -10.52
C ASP A 139 13.49 -17.79 -9.99
N GLU A 140 13.75 -18.60 -8.97
CA GLU A 140 12.76 -19.47 -8.33
C GLU A 140 12.16 -18.85 -7.08
N ASP A 141 10.84 -19.06 -6.90
CA ASP A 141 10.13 -18.62 -5.72
C ASP A 141 10.62 -19.37 -4.48
N PRO A 142 10.83 -18.70 -3.33
CA PRO A 142 11.27 -19.35 -2.12
C PRO A 142 10.26 -20.39 -1.61
N PRO A 143 10.73 -21.45 -0.94
CA PRO A 143 9.83 -22.48 -0.40
C PRO A 143 8.85 -21.89 0.59
N ILE A 144 7.58 -22.26 0.44
CA ILE A 144 6.50 -21.77 1.30
C ILE A 144 6.64 -22.38 2.70
N LYS A 145 6.49 -21.57 3.73
CA LYS A 145 6.45 -21.94 5.15
C LYS A 145 4.98 -21.88 5.64
N PRO A 146 4.19 -22.98 5.53
CA PRO A 146 2.73 -22.92 5.71
C PRO A 146 2.31 -22.36 7.06
N LEU A 147 2.84 -22.89 8.16
CA LEU A 147 2.47 -22.47 9.52
C LEU A 147 2.76 -21.00 9.79
N ALA A 148 3.93 -20.51 9.38
CA ALA A 148 4.27 -19.09 9.54
C ALA A 148 3.36 -18.21 8.68
N THR A 149 3.02 -18.64 7.47
CA THR A 149 2.12 -17.91 6.58
C THR A 149 0.70 -17.85 7.13
N ILE A 150 0.18 -18.97 7.67
CA ILE A 150 -1.13 -19.01 8.34
C ILE A 150 -1.12 -18.07 9.55
N ALA A 151 -0.06 -18.10 10.38
CA ALA A 151 0.04 -17.22 11.55
C ALA A 151 0.03 -15.74 11.14
N VAL A 152 0.78 -15.36 10.10
CA VAL A 152 0.77 -14.00 9.54
C VAL A 152 -0.63 -13.64 9.03
N GLY A 153 -1.28 -14.56 8.32
CA GLY A 153 -2.67 -14.41 7.87
C GLY A 153 -3.62 -14.21 9.05
N ALA A 154 -3.52 -15.03 10.09
CA ALA A 154 -4.40 -14.96 11.27
C ALA A 154 -4.28 -13.62 12.00
N VAL A 155 -3.04 -13.19 12.31
CA VAL A 155 -2.79 -11.90 12.98
C VAL A 155 -3.26 -10.73 12.10
N GLY A 156 -2.89 -10.74 10.81
CA GLY A 156 -3.32 -9.70 9.88
C GLY A 156 -4.83 -9.69 9.65
N GLY A 157 -5.45 -10.87 9.57
CA GLY A 157 -6.89 -11.03 9.44
C GLY A 157 -7.66 -10.50 10.65
N ALA A 158 -7.23 -10.85 11.86
CA ALA A 158 -7.81 -10.32 13.11
C ALA A 158 -7.71 -8.79 13.16
N LEU A 159 -6.53 -8.25 12.83
CA LEU A 159 -6.30 -6.82 12.80
C LEU A 159 -7.24 -6.12 11.81
N VAL A 160 -7.37 -6.64 10.58
CA VAL A 160 -8.29 -6.10 9.57
C VAL A 160 -9.74 -6.25 10.00
N GLY A 161 -10.14 -7.40 10.55
CA GLY A 161 -11.50 -7.63 11.02
C GLY A 161 -11.94 -6.71 12.14
N ILE A 162 -11.02 -6.27 13.00
CA ILE A 162 -11.32 -5.37 14.12
C ILE A 162 -11.22 -3.89 13.68
N THR A 163 -10.27 -3.55 12.79
CA THR A 163 -9.89 -2.15 12.53
C THR A 163 -10.01 -1.70 11.08
N SER A 164 -10.30 -2.60 10.16
CA SER A 164 -10.17 -2.38 8.71
C SER A 164 -8.73 -2.08 8.24
N VAL A 165 -7.73 -2.05 9.14
CA VAL A 165 -6.32 -1.71 8.87
C VAL A 165 -5.46 -2.96 8.86
N GLY A 166 -4.52 -3.07 7.92
CA GLY A 166 -3.45 -4.09 8.00
C GLY A 166 -3.21 -4.92 6.74
N SER A 167 -4.20 -5.10 5.86
CA SER A 167 -4.06 -5.96 4.67
C SER A 167 -2.95 -5.49 3.71
N GLY A 168 -2.72 -4.21 3.56
CA GLY A 168 -1.70 -3.70 2.62
C GLY A 168 -0.40 -3.23 3.30
N SER A 169 -0.34 -3.23 4.63
CA SER A 169 0.81 -2.74 5.39
C SER A 169 1.45 -3.86 6.21
N VAL A 170 0.73 -4.37 7.20
CA VAL A 170 1.29 -5.35 8.15
C VAL A 170 1.54 -6.69 7.46
N ILE A 171 0.56 -7.24 6.75
CA ILE A 171 0.69 -8.52 6.04
C ILE A 171 1.84 -8.43 5.02
N MET A 172 1.83 -7.38 4.17
CA MET A 172 2.85 -7.24 3.13
C MET A 172 4.26 -7.14 3.68
N VAL A 173 4.48 -6.34 4.76
CA VAL A 173 5.82 -6.20 5.33
C VAL A 173 6.27 -7.49 6.01
N THR A 174 5.36 -8.17 6.70
CA THR A 174 5.68 -9.46 7.33
C THR A 174 6.02 -10.52 6.27
N LEU A 175 5.30 -10.55 5.15
CA LEU A 175 5.65 -11.41 4.01
C LEU A 175 7.00 -11.07 3.40
N LEU A 176 7.33 -9.79 3.26
CA LEU A 176 8.64 -9.35 2.76
C LEU A 176 9.78 -9.85 3.65
N LEU A 177 9.57 -9.87 4.97
CA LEU A 177 10.54 -10.40 5.95
C LEU A 177 10.60 -11.93 5.94
N LEU A 178 9.47 -12.59 5.74
CA LEU A 178 9.37 -14.05 5.73
C LEU A 178 9.91 -14.67 4.43
N TYR A 179 9.72 -13.94 3.32
CA TYR A 179 10.08 -14.35 1.95
C TYR A 179 10.94 -13.30 1.23
N PRO A 180 12.17 -13.03 1.69
CA PRO A 180 13.03 -11.98 1.13
C PRO A 180 13.40 -12.19 -0.34
N GLY A 181 13.33 -13.44 -0.85
CA GLY A 181 13.58 -13.77 -2.26
C GLY A 181 12.39 -13.55 -3.20
N LEU A 182 11.18 -13.30 -2.67
CA LEU A 182 10.00 -13.14 -3.52
C LEU A 182 10.01 -11.78 -4.23
N GLN A 183 9.71 -11.78 -5.54
CA GLN A 183 9.65 -10.55 -6.33
C GLN A 183 8.56 -9.62 -5.79
N ALA A 184 8.86 -8.31 -5.70
CA ALA A 184 7.93 -7.32 -5.16
C ALA A 184 6.58 -7.29 -5.91
N VAL A 185 6.57 -7.51 -7.22
CA VAL A 185 5.34 -7.57 -8.03
C VAL A 185 4.49 -8.77 -7.66
N LYS A 186 5.11 -9.95 -7.52
CA LYS A 186 4.43 -11.18 -7.07
C LYS A 186 3.88 -11.02 -5.66
N LEU A 187 4.64 -10.38 -4.76
CA LEU A 187 4.22 -10.12 -3.39
C LEU A 187 2.97 -9.25 -3.32
N VAL A 188 2.97 -8.14 -4.08
CA VAL A 188 1.82 -7.23 -4.17
C VAL A 188 0.60 -7.94 -4.77
N GLY A 189 0.78 -8.70 -5.87
CA GLY A 189 -0.29 -9.47 -6.47
C GLY A 189 -0.87 -10.52 -5.52
N THR A 190 -0.01 -11.22 -4.76
CA THR A 190 -0.41 -12.21 -3.75
C THR A 190 -1.24 -11.57 -2.63
N ASP A 191 -0.78 -10.42 -2.11
CA ASP A 191 -1.50 -9.67 -1.07
C ASP A 191 -2.87 -9.18 -1.56
N LEU A 192 -2.98 -8.67 -2.78
CA LEU A 192 -4.24 -8.22 -3.36
C LEU A 192 -5.24 -9.36 -3.53
N VAL A 193 -4.79 -10.52 -4.06
CA VAL A 193 -5.66 -11.70 -4.25
C VAL A 193 -6.17 -12.22 -2.92
N GLN A 194 -5.32 -12.28 -1.90
CA GLN A 194 -5.70 -12.71 -0.56
C GLN A 194 -6.59 -11.68 0.16
N ALA A 195 -6.36 -10.37 -0.10
CA ALA A 195 -7.11 -9.31 0.57
C ALA A 195 -8.60 -9.31 0.20
N VAL A 196 -8.99 -9.80 -0.98
CA VAL A 196 -10.42 -9.85 -1.39
C VAL A 196 -11.23 -10.77 -0.49
N PRO A 197 -10.93 -12.09 -0.38
CA PRO A 197 -11.71 -12.96 0.49
C PRO A 197 -11.63 -12.55 1.96
N LEU A 198 -10.49 -12.00 2.41
CA LEU A 198 -10.31 -11.49 3.76
C LEU A 198 -11.29 -10.34 4.06
N VAL A 199 -11.31 -9.32 3.20
CA VAL A 199 -12.16 -8.13 3.42
C VAL A 199 -13.63 -8.46 3.24
N LEU A 200 -13.97 -9.36 2.29
CA LEU A 200 -15.35 -9.87 2.13
C LEU A 200 -15.82 -10.58 3.40
N ALA A 201 -15.00 -11.45 3.99
CA ALA A 201 -15.35 -12.14 5.22
C ALA A 201 -15.55 -11.16 6.39
N ALA A 202 -14.67 -10.17 6.53
CA ALA A 202 -14.81 -9.10 7.52
C ALA A 202 -16.09 -8.28 7.28
N ALA A 203 -16.34 -7.85 6.04
CA ALA A 203 -17.54 -7.09 5.69
C ALA A 203 -18.83 -7.86 6.02
N VAL A 204 -18.90 -9.15 5.63
CA VAL A 204 -20.05 -10.01 5.91
C VAL A 204 -20.29 -10.13 7.41
N SER A 205 -19.23 -10.37 8.21
CA SER A 205 -19.39 -10.48 9.67
C SER A 205 -19.89 -9.17 10.30
N HIS A 206 -19.40 -8.02 9.86
CA HIS A 206 -19.84 -6.72 10.35
C HIS A 206 -21.27 -6.40 9.92
N VAL A 207 -21.68 -6.75 8.70
CA VAL A 207 -23.08 -6.62 8.24
C VAL A 207 -24.01 -7.43 9.13
N ILE A 208 -23.62 -8.66 9.48
CA ILE A 208 -24.43 -9.57 10.32
C ILE A 208 -24.53 -9.05 11.77
N VAL A 209 -23.41 -8.56 12.32
CA VAL A 209 -23.30 -8.23 13.76
C VAL A 209 -23.77 -6.81 14.07
N SER A 210 -23.36 -5.84 13.26
CA SER A 210 -23.54 -4.40 13.51
C SER A 210 -24.48 -3.72 12.52
N GLY A 211 -24.74 -4.36 11.38
CA GLY A 211 -25.45 -3.73 10.27
C GLY A 211 -24.55 -2.76 9.49
N VAL A 212 -25.18 -2.05 8.56
CA VAL A 212 -24.53 -1.03 7.70
C VAL A 212 -25.33 0.26 7.80
N ASP A 213 -24.62 1.35 7.97
CA ASP A 213 -25.20 2.68 7.89
C ASP A 213 -25.17 3.17 6.44
N TRP A 214 -26.33 3.15 5.78
CA TRP A 214 -26.45 3.52 4.38
C TRP A 214 -26.19 5.01 4.13
N GLU A 215 -26.43 5.87 5.12
CA GLU A 215 -26.17 7.31 5.04
C GLU A 215 -24.66 7.59 5.01
N VAL A 216 -23.86 6.70 5.58
CA VAL A 216 -22.40 6.74 5.52
C VAL A 216 -21.88 6.00 4.30
N LEU A 217 -22.38 4.78 4.03
CA LEU A 217 -21.84 3.90 2.99
C LEU A 217 -22.02 4.48 1.58
N ILE A 218 -23.21 4.98 1.26
CA ILE A 218 -23.53 5.47 -0.10
C ILE A 218 -22.60 6.62 -0.48
N PRO A 219 -22.52 7.74 0.26
CA PRO A 219 -21.63 8.84 -0.11
C PRO A 219 -20.15 8.43 -0.07
N LEU A 220 -19.76 7.53 0.83
CA LEU A 220 -18.41 7.00 0.92
C LEU A 220 -18.01 6.26 -0.38
N VAL A 221 -18.86 5.35 -0.86
CA VAL A 221 -18.62 4.58 -2.09
C VAL A 221 -18.66 5.49 -3.31
N MET A 222 -19.64 6.39 -3.38
CA MET A 222 -19.77 7.37 -4.49
C MET A 222 -18.56 8.29 -4.59
N GLY A 223 -17.95 8.68 -3.48
CA GLY A 223 -16.74 9.48 -3.46
C GLY A 223 -15.48 8.65 -3.74
N SER A 224 -15.35 7.49 -3.10
CA SER A 224 -14.11 6.70 -3.15
C SER A 224 -13.84 6.07 -4.52
N ILE A 225 -14.84 5.59 -5.25
CA ILE A 225 -14.66 4.99 -6.57
C ILE A 225 -14.04 5.97 -7.57
N PRO A 226 -14.63 7.16 -7.83
CA PRO A 226 -14.01 8.13 -8.72
C PRO A 226 -12.66 8.65 -8.18
N GLY A 227 -12.50 8.74 -6.85
CA GLY A 227 -11.23 9.08 -6.23
C GLY A 227 -10.15 8.06 -6.55
N ILE A 228 -10.39 6.78 -6.36
CA ILE A 228 -9.44 5.71 -6.68
C ILE A 228 -9.05 5.72 -8.17
N TYR A 229 -10.02 5.90 -9.05
CA TYR A 229 -9.77 5.98 -10.48
C TYR A 229 -8.89 7.19 -10.84
N ALA A 230 -9.20 8.38 -10.31
CA ALA A 230 -8.39 9.58 -10.48
C ALA A 230 -6.98 9.40 -9.91
N GLY A 231 -6.88 8.81 -8.71
CA GLY A 231 -5.61 8.51 -8.05
C GLY A 231 -4.74 7.55 -8.85
N ALA A 232 -5.31 6.49 -9.41
CA ALA A 232 -4.58 5.54 -10.25
C ALA A 232 -3.98 6.22 -11.50
N LYS A 233 -4.73 7.12 -12.14
CA LYS A 233 -4.21 7.92 -13.27
C LYS A 233 -3.11 8.90 -12.84
N LEU A 234 -3.20 9.44 -11.63
CA LEU A 234 -2.25 10.42 -11.10
C LEU A 234 -0.98 9.75 -10.53
N ALA A 235 -1.02 8.44 -10.26
CA ALA A 235 0.06 7.68 -9.62
C ALA A 235 1.43 7.85 -10.31
N ASN A 236 1.44 7.97 -11.64
CA ASN A 236 2.67 8.13 -12.42
C ASN A 236 3.20 9.58 -12.44
N ARG A 237 2.39 10.57 -12.04
CA ARG A 237 2.76 12.00 -12.07
C ARG A 237 3.31 12.50 -10.74
N VAL A 238 2.99 11.85 -9.63
CA VAL A 238 3.38 12.28 -8.29
C VAL A 238 4.49 11.38 -7.74
N PRO A 239 5.57 11.96 -7.18
CA PRO A 239 6.63 11.16 -6.58
C PRO A 239 6.12 10.33 -5.41
N GLN A 240 6.12 9.01 -5.55
CA GLN A 240 5.66 8.04 -4.54
C GLN A 240 6.30 8.25 -3.16
N THR A 241 7.52 8.81 -3.12
CA THR A 241 8.24 9.06 -1.87
C THR A 241 7.55 10.13 -1.02
N ILE A 242 6.97 11.16 -1.65
CA ILE A 242 6.29 12.27 -0.96
C ILE A 242 4.98 11.73 -0.37
N ILE A 243 4.19 11.03 -1.19
CA ILE A 243 2.90 10.46 -0.77
C ILE A 243 3.10 9.51 0.43
N ARG A 244 4.05 8.58 0.33
CA ARG A 244 4.32 7.61 1.40
C ARG A 244 4.75 8.27 2.71
N ARG A 245 5.56 9.34 2.66
CA ARG A 245 5.94 10.09 3.87
C ARG A 245 4.74 10.79 4.50
N GLY A 246 3.90 11.43 3.68
CA GLY A 246 2.67 12.07 4.15
C GLY A 246 1.74 11.07 4.82
N ILE A 247 1.60 9.87 4.25
CA ILE A 247 0.77 8.81 4.83
C ILE A 247 1.34 8.34 6.17
N VAL A 248 2.63 8.03 6.27
CA VAL A 248 3.25 7.62 7.54
C VAL A 248 3.03 8.68 8.63
N PHE A 249 3.21 9.94 8.29
CA PHE A 249 2.95 11.06 9.18
C PHE A 249 1.50 11.10 9.65
N LEU A 250 0.56 10.97 8.70
CA LEU A 250 -0.87 10.98 8.99
C LEU A 250 -1.27 9.79 9.87
N LEU A 251 -0.81 8.58 9.54
CA LEU A 251 -1.07 7.37 10.33
C LEU A 251 -0.53 7.50 11.76
N PHE A 252 0.65 8.09 11.91
CA PHE A 252 1.29 8.26 13.21
C PHE A 252 0.51 9.22 14.10
N ILE A 253 0.16 10.42 13.59
CA ILE A 253 -0.61 11.41 14.34
C ILE A 253 -2.00 10.87 14.68
N THR A 254 -2.68 10.31 13.69
CA THR A 254 -4.03 9.75 13.86
C THR A 254 -4.02 8.60 14.87
N GLY A 255 -3.01 7.71 14.79
CA GLY A 255 -2.84 6.64 15.74
C GLY A 255 -2.66 7.14 17.17
N LEU A 256 -1.83 8.16 17.38
CA LEU A 256 -1.64 8.80 18.69
C LEU A 256 -2.94 9.44 19.22
N SER A 257 -3.65 10.16 18.36
CA SER A 257 -4.91 10.82 18.76
C SER A 257 -5.99 9.79 19.15
N LEU A 258 -6.07 8.66 18.45
CA LEU A 258 -7.08 7.63 18.76
C LEU A 258 -6.77 6.84 20.04
N ILE A 259 -5.51 6.74 20.46
CA ILE A 259 -5.15 6.13 21.76
C ILE A 259 -5.25 7.11 22.93
N GLY A 260 -5.79 8.32 22.71
CA GLY A 260 -6.06 9.29 23.76
C GLY A 260 -4.97 10.34 23.98
N VAL A 261 -3.97 10.43 23.12
CA VAL A 261 -2.98 11.53 23.16
C VAL A 261 -3.65 12.82 22.68
N ASP A 262 -3.44 13.92 23.40
CA ASP A 262 -3.93 15.22 22.98
C ASP A 262 -3.55 15.54 21.53
N PRO A 263 -4.48 16.03 20.68
CA PRO A 263 -4.24 16.27 19.26
C PRO A 263 -3.06 17.22 18.97
N VAL A 264 -2.85 18.22 19.85
CA VAL A 264 -1.74 19.17 19.71
C VAL A 264 -0.41 18.46 20.00
N VAL A 265 -0.38 17.65 21.06
CA VAL A 265 0.81 16.84 21.42
C VAL A 265 1.10 15.81 20.33
N ALA A 266 0.07 15.14 19.80
CA ALA A 266 0.21 14.20 18.69
C ALA A 266 0.79 14.89 17.43
N LEU A 267 0.32 16.09 17.10
CA LEU A 267 0.82 16.87 15.98
C LEU A 267 2.30 17.27 16.19
N ILE A 268 2.64 17.83 17.35
CA ILE A 268 4.04 18.22 17.68
C ILE A 268 4.96 17.00 17.60
N THR A 269 4.56 15.88 18.22
CA THR A 269 5.32 14.64 18.22
C THR A 269 5.48 14.08 16.78
N GLY A 270 4.43 14.14 15.97
CA GLY A 270 4.46 13.73 14.56
C GLY A 270 5.41 14.58 13.72
N VAL A 271 5.37 15.91 13.87
CA VAL A 271 6.29 16.83 13.19
C VAL A 271 7.73 16.56 13.61
N LEU A 272 7.99 16.40 14.90
CA LEU A 272 9.30 16.09 15.44
C LEU A 272 9.82 14.74 14.91
N ALA A 273 8.96 13.70 14.93
CA ALA A 273 9.29 12.38 14.39
C ALA A 273 9.60 12.44 12.88
N MET A 274 8.88 13.25 12.10
CA MET A 274 9.14 13.44 10.67
C MET A 274 10.48 14.13 10.41
N ILE A 275 10.81 15.17 11.19
CA ILE A 275 12.09 15.88 11.10
C ILE A 275 13.24 14.93 11.48
N LEU A 276 13.18 14.35 12.69
CA LEU A 276 14.19 13.42 13.18
C LEU A 276 14.34 12.20 12.26
N GLY A 277 13.22 11.63 11.79
CA GLY A 277 13.21 10.51 10.84
C GLY A 277 13.90 10.86 9.52
N THR A 278 13.76 12.08 9.03
CA THR A 278 14.46 12.53 7.81
C THR A 278 15.97 12.63 8.03
N PHE A 279 16.43 13.14 9.16
CA PHE A 279 17.86 13.19 9.51
C PHE A 279 18.43 11.80 9.79
N ALA A 280 17.71 10.97 10.56
CA ALA A 280 18.08 9.58 10.80
C ALA A 280 18.22 8.79 9.49
N TRP A 281 17.27 8.97 8.58
CA TRP A 281 17.32 8.36 7.24
C TRP A 281 18.51 8.81 6.43
N ALA A 282 18.83 10.11 6.46
CA ALA A 282 20.02 10.66 5.78
C ALA A 282 21.32 10.08 6.39
N GLY A 283 21.37 9.91 7.72
CA GLY A 283 22.48 9.29 8.44
C GLY A 283 22.66 7.81 8.07
N ILE A 284 21.56 7.05 8.07
CA ILE A 284 21.57 5.64 7.66
C ILE A 284 22.09 5.51 6.21
N ARG A 285 21.57 6.30 5.27
CA ARG A 285 22.03 6.26 3.88
C ARG A 285 23.52 6.56 3.73
N ARG A 286 24.06 7.51 4.52
CA ARG A 286 25.50 7.80 4.54
C ARG A 286 26.33 6.61 5.01
N ARG A 287 25.88 5.88 6.04
CA ARG A 287 26.55 4.66 6.54
C ARG A 287 26.62 3.55 5.47
N TYR A 288 25.65 3.50 4.56
CA TYR A 288 25.62 2.57 3.42
C TYR A 288 26.27 3.14 2.15
N GLY A 289 27.05 4.22 2.23
CA GLY A 289 27.73 4.81 1.06
C GLY A 289 26.80 5.46 0.03
N LEU A 290 25.53 5.68 0.37
CA LEU A 290 24.54 6.22 -0.53
C LEU A 290 24.37 7.74 -0.30
N PRO A 291 24.13 8.54 -1.38
CA PRO A 291 23.91 9.98 -1.20
C PRO A 291 22.67 10.23 -0.32
N PRO A 292 22.74 11.18 0.63
CA PRO A 292 21.72 11.39 1.66
C PRO A 292 20.33 11.76 1.07
N PHE A 293 20.32 12.45 -0.07
CA PHE A 293 19.08 12.81 -0.76
C PHE A 293 19.06 12.29 -2.21
N ARG A 294 17.94 11.68 -2.63
CA ARG A 294 17.78 11.10 -3.99
C ARG A 294 17.97 12.11 -5.13
N GLY A 295 17.66 13.40 -4.90
CA GLY A 295 17.84 14.45 -5.89
C GLY A 295 19.29 14.69 -6.29
N ARG A 296 20.23 14.58 -5.35
CA ARG A 296 21.68 14.68 -5.62
C ARG A 296 22.20 13.48 -6.40
N ALA A 297 21.72 12.26 -6.10
CA ALA A 297 22.11 11.05 -6.82
C ALA A 297 21.69 11.08 -8.29
N ARG A 298 20.50 11.59 -8.60
CA ARG A 298 20.02 11.73 -9.99
C ARG A 298 20.84 12.76 -10.75
N ARG A 299 21.17 13.89 -10.14
CA ARG A 299 22.04 14.91 -10.72
C ARG A 299 23.47 14.40 -10.96
N GLN A 300 24.02 13.63 -10.02
CA GLN A 300 25.35 13.04 -10.17
C GLN A 300 25.39 11.97 -11.28
N ARG A 301 24.37 11.10 -11.39
CA ARG A 301 24.25 10.14 -12.46
C ARG A 301 24.03 10.80 -13.82
N GLN A 302 23.26 11.85 -13.89
CA GLN A 302 23.08 12.64 -15.12
C GLN A 302 24.35 13.39 -15.50
N ALA A 303 25.08 13.95 -14.55
CA ALA A 303 26.37 14.57 -14.79
C ALA A 303 27.44 13.56 -15.24
N ALA A 304 27.48 12.38 -14.60
CA ALA A 304 28.39 11.30 -14.99
C ALA A 304 28.07 10.73 -16.39
N ALA A 305 26.76 10.56 -16.70
CA ALA A 305 26.33 10.11 -18.04
C ALA A 305 26.63 11.18 -19.11
N ALA A 306 26.46 12.46 -18.79
CA ALA A 306 26.80 13.56 -19.69
C ALA A 306 28.33 13.70 -19.90
N ALA A 307 29.13 13.41 -18.88
CA ALA A 307 30.59 13.37 -18.99
C ALA A 307 31.05 12.18 -19.85
N ALA A 308 30.49 10.99 -19.61
CA ALA A 308 30.79 9.80 -20.41
C ALA A 308 30.37 9.94 -21.89
N ALA A 309 29.26 10.66 -22.15
CA ALA A 309 28.83 10.94 -23.53
C ALA A 309 29.74 11.96 -24.24
N LYS A 310 30.45 12.80 -23.51
CA LYS A 310 31.46 13.73 -24.08
C LYS A 310 32.81 13.07 -24.37
N ASP A 311 33.13 11.99 -23.64
CA ASP A 311 34.37 11.22 -23.80
C ASP A 311 34.26 10.09 -24.84
N GLN A 312 33.09 9.86 -25.44
CA GLN A 312 32.98 8.95 -26.57
C GLN A 312 33.62 9.60 -27.82
N PRO A 313 34.70 9.00 -28.39
CA PRO A 313 35.27 9.51 -29.62
C PRO A 313 34.18 9.52 -30.71
N SER A 314 34.05 10.66 -31.39
CA SER A 314 33.20 10.75 -32.58
C SER A 314 33.55 9.60 -33.53
N ALA A 315 32.60 8.71 -33.77
CA ALA A 315 32.76 7.65 -34.76
C ALA A 315 33.19 8.29 -36.09
N PRO A 316 34.24 7.76 -36.76
CA PRO A 316 34.66 8.30 -38.04
C PRO A 316 33.50 8.24 -39.03
N ALA A 317 33.24 9.35 -39.69
CA ALA A 317 32.26 9.47 -40.75
C ALA A 317 32.48 8.34 -41.74
N SER A 318 31.49 7.47 -41.86
CA SER A 318 31.48 6.45 -42.92
C SER A 318 31.50 7.15 -44.28
N THR A 319 32.65 7.09 -44.91
CA THR A 319 32.82 7.47 -46.32
C THR A 319 31.83 6.67 -47.15
N SER A 320 30.85 7.36 -47.73
CA SER A 320 29.97 6.81 -48.74
C SER A 320 30.81 6.41 -49.94
N ALA A 321 31.25 5.15 -49.99
CA ALA A 321 31.79 4.57 -51.19
C ALA A 321 30.66 4.35 -52.19
N GLU A 322 30.72 5.12 -53.23
CA GLU A 322 30.19 5.01 -54.58
C GLU A 322 30.01 3.54 -54.98
N ARG A 323 28.80 3.07 -55.18
CA ARG A 323 28.52 1.85 -55.94
C ARG A 323 28.24 2.23 -57.35
N ASP A 324 29.29 2.13 -58.14
CA ASP A 324 29.24 1.96 -59.61
C ASP A 324 28.38 0.73 -59.93
N THR A 325 27.40 0.92 -60.80
CA THR A 325 26.72 -0.13 -61.56
C THR A 325 27.53 -0.53 -62.78
N PRO A 326 27.53 -1.81 -63.19
CA PRO A 326 27.37 -2.15 -64.54
C PRO A 326 26.26 -3.16 -64.82
N ASP A 327 25.34 -2.72 -65.55
CA ASP A 327 24.77 -3.18 -66.84
C ASP A 327 24.82 -4.69 -67.11
N GLY A 328 23.66 -5.21 -67.48
CA GLY A 328 23.46 -5.99 -68.65
C GLY A 328 23.38 -7.50 -68.56
N THR A 329 22.27 -7.96 -69.14
CA THR A 329 21.98 -9.21 -69.86
C THR A 329 21.17 -10.28 -69.08
N SER A 330 19.90 -10.33 -69.37
CA SER A 330 19.16 -11.24 -70.25
C SER A 330 19.61 -12.72 -70.23
N THR A 331 18.71 -13.56 -69.69
CA THR A 331 18.25 -14.74 -70.51
C THR A 331 17.02 -15.42 -69.82
N LYS A 332 16.08 -15.77 -70.67
CA LYS A 332 14.86 -16.52 -70.55
C LYS A 332 15.07 -17.99 -70.15
N GLU A 333 14.14 -18.50 -69.38
CA GLU A 333 13.30 -19.72 -69.54
C GLU A 333 14.01 -21.10 -69.67
N PRO A 334 13.34 -22.20 -69.40
CA PRO A 334 11.90 -22.46 -69.24
C PRO A 334 11.46 -22.84 -67.77
#